data_92a31a53ffc92670506b46c24cc7fec5
#
_entry.id   92a31a53ffc92670506b46c24cc7fec5
#
_cell.length_a   1.000
_cell.length_b   1.000
_cell.length_c   1.000
_cell.angle_alpha   90.00
_cell.angle_beta   90.00
_cell.angle_gamma   90.00
#
_symmetry.space_group_name_H-M   'P 1'
#
loop_
_entity.id
_entity.type
_entity.pdbx_description
1 polymer ?
#
loop_
_entity_poly.entity_id
_entity_poly.type
_entity_poly.pdbx_seq_one_letter_code
_entity_poly.pdbx_strand_id
1 'polypeptide(L)'
;MTASVVAEATEVTRVIPHRFPVLLVDQVTEVVTGHHLSARKAVSANEPCYGHLGPDQPASELEYPSMLLVESWGQAAVLLAAWDHPTSDVRSGRIDLAGAIERVRFLRPVRPGSVLEHRVRMVRAVGDTAILAGETLVGGETVMEIGHFVVALRPVADLVPGGTVSTGTDGGR
;
A
#
# COMPACT_ATOMS: atom_id res chain seq x y z
N MET A 1 5.00 23.96 -8.65
CA MET A 1 5.93 23.06 -9.36
C MET A 1 5.32 21.66 -9.28
N THR A 2 5.04 21.02 -10.41
CA THR A 2 4.55 19.64 -10.45
C THR A 2 5.74 18.73 -10.11
N ALA A 3 5.63 17.90 -9.06
CA ALA A 3 6.66 16.89 -8.78
C ALA A 3 6.79 15.95 -9.99
N SER A 4 8.00 15.61 -10.39
CA SER A 4 8.22 14.65 -11.45
C SER A 4 7.75 13.27 -10.99
N VAL A 5 7.04 12.55 -11.87
CA VAL A 5 6.64 11.16 -11.59
C VAL A 5 7.86 10.26 -11.73
N VAL A 6 8.10 9.41 -10.74
CA VAL A 6 9.18 8.42 -10.73
C VAL A 6 8.69 7.08 -11.27
N ALA A 7 7.42 6.70 -10.93
CA ALA A 7 6.79 5.49 -11.43
C ALA A 7 5.28 5.70 -11.58
N GLU A 8 4.75 5.23 -12.69
CA GLU A 8 3.31 5.16 -12.97
C GLU A 8 2.72 3.83 -12.49
N ALA A 9 1.38 3.68 -12.56
CA ALA A 9 0.67 2.50 -12.09
C ALA A 9 1.23 1.18 -12.67
N THR A 10 1.72 1.18 -13.91
CA THR A 10 2.33 -0.01 -14.53
C THR A 10 3.63 -0.43 -13.85
N GLU A 11 4.47 0.54 -13.45
CA GLU A 11 5.69 0.27 -12.68
C GLU A 11 5.37 -0.14 -11.25
N VAL A 12 4.36 0.50 -10.61
CA VAL A 12 3.86 0.11 -9.29
C VAL A 12 3.47 -1.37 -9.26
N THR A 13 2.75 -1.86 -10.29
CA THR A 13 2.39 -3.28 -10.38
C THR A 13 3.56 -4.25 -10.54
N ARG A 14 4.74 -3.77 -10.90
CA ARG A 14 5.97 -4.58 -10.94
C ARG A 14 6.62 -4.74 -9.57
N VAL A 15 6.29 -3.86 -8.63
CA VAL A 15 6.86 -3.87 -7.27
C VAL A 15 5.95 -4.60 -6.30
N ILE A 16 4.63 -4.32 -6.32
CA ILE A 16 3.66 -4.90 -5.39
C ILE A 16 2.64 -5.81 -6.10
N PRO A 17 2.08 -6.83 -5.42
CA PRO A 17 1.16 -7.80 -6.02
C PRO A 17 -0.27 -7.26 -6.22
N HIS A 18 -0.60 -6.10 -5.67
CA HIS A 18 -1.95 -5.53 -5.74
C HIS A 18 -2.40 -5.28 -7.18
N ARG A 19 -3.68 -5.58 -7.45
CA ARG A 19 -4.33 -5.41 -8.78
C ARG A 19 -5.73 -4.86 -8.59
N PHE A 20 -6.36 -4.42 -9.68
CA PHE A 20 -7.77 -4.05 -9.67
C PHE A 20 -8.63 -5.12 -8.96
N PRO A 21 -9.58 -4.75 -8.08
CA PRO A 21 -10.00 -3.37 -7.76
C PRO A 21 -9.26 -2.74 -6.56
N VAL A 22 -8.25 -3.39 -5.99
CA VAL A 22 -7.56 -2.95 -4.76
C VAL A 22 -6.17 -2.38 -4.99
N LEU A 23 -5.74 -2.16 -6.22
CA LEU A 23 -4.58 -1.33 -6.51
C LEU A 23 -4.99 0.13 -6.37
N LEU A 24 -4.51 0.79 -5.32
CA LEU A 24 -4.94 2.13 -4.95
C LEU A 24 -3.87 3.21 -5.22
N VAL A 25 -2.59 2.86 -5.29
CA VAL A 25 -1.54 3.81 -5.64
C VAL A 25 -1.48 4.00 -7.15
N ASP A 26 -1.62 5.25 -7.60
CA ASP A 26 -1.57 5.61 -9.03
C ASP A 26 -0.14 5.95 -9.48
N GLN A 27 0.62 6.66 -8.63
CA GLN A 27 1.94 7.19 -8.98
C GLN A 27 2.87 7.21 -7.77
N VAL A 28 4.17 6.98 -8.01
CA VAL A 28 5.24 7.33 -7.07
C VAL A 28 5.90 8.61 -7.58
N THR A 29 5.99 9.62 -6.74
CA THR A 29 6.55 10.94 -7.09
C THR A 29 7.95 11.15 -6.54
N GLU A 30 8.33 10.36 -5.55
CA GLU A 30 9.67 10.39 -4.96
C GLU A 30 9.96 9.06 -4.28
N VAL A 31 11.18 8.57 -4.40
CA VAL A 31 11.68 7.44 -3.62
C VAL A 31 13.17 7.61 -3.33
N VAL A 32 13.50 7.44 -2.05
CA VAL A 32 14.86 7.29 -1.57
C VAL A 32 14.90 6.01 -0.77
N THR A 33 15.42 4.97 -1.39
CA THR A 33 15.40 3.60 -0.86
C THR A 33 15.96 3.53 0.56
N GLY A 34 15.27 2.82 1.43
CA GLY A 34 15.63 2.70 2.85
C GLY A 34 15.36 3.96 3.69
N HIS A 35 14.86 5.05 3.09
CA HIS A 35 14.60 6.30 3.77
C HIS A 35 13.14 6.74 3.68
N HIS A 36 12.66 7.11 2.49
CA HIS A 36 11.30 7.62 2.32
C HIS A 36 10.76 7.43 0.90
N LEU A 37 9.43 7.51 0.79
CA LEU A 37 8.70 7.49 -0.47
C LEU A 37 7.51 8.43 -0.39
N SER A 38 7.24 9.12 -1.50
CA SER A 38 6.01 9.88 -1.72
C SER A 38 5.23 9.27 -2.88
N ALA A 39 3.92 9.05 -2.67
CA ALA A 39 3.04 8.46 -3.67
C ALA A 39 1.72 9.24 -3.75
N ARG A 40 1.00 9.06 -4.85
CA ARG A 40 -0.30 9.68 -5.08
C ARG A 40 -1.38 8.68 -5.39
N LYS A 41 -2.60 9.00 -4.95
CA LYS A 41 -3.84 8.36 -5.36
C LYS A 41 -4.89 9.43 -5.65
N ALA A 42 -5.55 9.34 -6.80
CA ALA A 42 -6.74 10.12 -7.10
C ALA A 42 -7.99 9.40 -6.57
N VAL A 43 -8.81 10.09 -5.79
CA VAL A 43 -10.09 9.57 -5.29
C VAL A 43 -11.18 9.95 -6.28
N SER A 44 -11.81 8.94 -6.89
CA SER A 44 -12.87 9.11 -7.90
C SER A 44 -14.22 8.60 -7.40
N ALA A 45 -15.31 9.29 -7.73
CA ALA A 45 -16.67 8.81 -7.49
C ALA A 45 -17.00 7.52 -8.27
N ASN A 46 -16.15 7.11 -9.20
CA ASN A 46 -16.30 5.86 -9.95
C ASN A 46 -15.56 4.67 -9.30
N GLU A 47 -15.08 4.81 -8.06
CA GLU A 47 -14.49 3.68 -7.34
C GLU A 47 -15.56 2.70 -6.84
N PRO A 48 -15.23 1.40 -6.71
CA PRO A 48 -16.18 0.37 -6.28
C PRO A 48 -16.88 0.68 -4.95
N CYS A 49 -16.22 1.37 -4.03
CA CYS A 49 -16.79 1.76 -2.74
C CYS A 49 -18.00 2.71 -2.87
N TYR A 50 -18.15 3.38 -4.00
CA TYR A 50 -19.26 4.29 -4.26
C TYR A 50 -20.38 3.68 -5.13
N GLY A 51 -20.32 2.39 -5.44
CA GLY A 51 -21.29 1.71 -6.31
C GLY A 51 -22.73 1.68 -5.76
N HIS A 52 -22.91 2.01 -4.48
CA HIS A 52 -24.23 2.08 -3.82
C HIS A 52 -24.85 3.49 -3.84
N LEU A 53 -24.12 4.51 -4.31
CA LEU A 53 -24.60 5.90 -4.25
C LEU A 53 -25.73 6.15 -5.24
N GLY A 54 -26.76 6.85 -4.76
CA GLY A 54 -27.88 7.37 -5.51
C GLY A 54 -28.02 8.89 -5.38
N PRO A 55 -28.97 9.51 -6.11
CA PRO A 55 -29.10 10.98 -6.16
C PRO A 55 -29.47 11.63 -4.81
N ASP A 56 -30.09 10.88 -3.91
CA ASP A 56 -30.61 11.39 -2.62
C ASP A 56 -29.70 11.05 -1.43
N GLN A 57 -28.49 10.58 -1.67
CA GLN A 57 -27.56 10.22 -0.60
C GLN A 57 -27.00 11.45 0.12
N PRO A 58 -26.86 11.42 1.46
CA PRO A 58 -26.27 12.51 2.21
C PRO A 58 -24.76 12.64 1.88
N ALA A 59 -24.23 13.85 2.04
CA ALA A 59 -22.82 14.13 1.74
C ALA A 59 -21.82 13.30 2.57
N SER A 60 -22.25 12.75 3.71
CA SER A 60 -21.44 11.83 4.52
C SER A 60 -21.14 10.49 3.81
N GLU A 61 -22.05 10.04 2.95
CA GLU A 61 -21.84 8.81 2.16
C GLU A 61 -20.78 8.97 1.07
N LEU A 62 -20.39 10.22 0.77
CA LEU A 62 -19.28 10.54 -0.13
C LEU A 62 -17.91 10.52 0.56
N GLU A 63 -17.86 10.30 1.87
CA GLU A 63 -16.58 10.21 2.57
C GLU A 63 -15.85 8.94 2.16
N TYR A 64 -14.60 9.10 1.74
CA TYR A 64 -13.76 7.98 1.33
C TYR A 64 -13.54 7.04 2.53
N PRO A 65 -13.80 5.74 2.38
CA PRO A 65 -13.70 4.81 3.50
C PRO A 65 -12.31 4.86 4.15
N SER A 66 -12.28 5.06 5.46
CA SER A 66 -11.03 5.18 6.21
C SER A 66 -10.13 3.96 6.08
N MET A 67 -10.72 2.75 5.91
CA MET A 67 -9.94 1.53 5.66
C MET A 67 -9.23 1.56 4.30
N LEU A 68 -9.86 2.13 3.26
CA LEU A 68 -9.20 2.30 1.96
C LEU A 68 -8.12 3.37 1.99
N LEU A 69 -8.28 4.38 2.86
CA LEU A 69 -7.23 5.38 3.08
C LEU A 69 -6.00 4.75 3.74
N VAL A 70 -6.20 3.88 4.75
CA VAL A 70 -5.12 3.10 5.38
C VAL A 70 -4.49 2.13 4.38
N GLU A 71 -5.30 1.41 3.60
CA GLU A 71 -4.83 0.46 2.59
C GLU A 71 -3.96 1.16 1.52
N SER A 72 -4.42 2.32 1.01
CA SER A 72 -3.68 3.08 0.00
C SER A 72 -2.31 3.55 0.54
N TRP A 73 -2.27 4.04 1.78
CA TRP A 73 -1.02 4.41 2.44
C TRP A 73 -0.15 3.17 2.71
N GLY A 74 -0.76 2.05 3.12
CA GLY A 74 -0.08 0.78 3.34
C GLY A 74 0.63 0.26 2.08
N GLN A 75 -0.01 0.39 0.92
CA GLN A 75 0.62 0.06 -0.37
C GLN A 75 1.84 0.94 -0.64
N ALA A 76 1.77 2.24 -0.35
CA ALA A 76 2.92 3.13 -0.46
C ALA A 76 4.06 2.73 0.51
N ALA A 77 3.70 2.22 1.70
CA ALA A 77 4.67 1.71 2.67
C ALA A 77 5.35 0.42 2.18
N VAL A 78 4.57 -0.52 1.61
CA VAL A 78 5.12 -1.75 1.00
C VAL A 78 5.99 -1.40 -0.22
N LEU A 79 5.60 -0.41 -1.04
CA LEU A 79 6.42 0.07 -2.15
C LEU A 79 7.80 0.54 -1.68
N LEU A 80 7.88 1.28 -0.57
CA LEU A 80 9.18 1.68 -0.01
C LEU A 80 9.99 0.48 0.48
N ALA A 81 9.34 -0.48 1.16
CA ALA A 81 10.02 -1.66 1.71
C ALA A 81 10.53 -2.61 0.62
N ALA A 82 9.78 -2.75 -0.49
CA ALA A 82 10.05 -3.70 -1.56
C ALA A 82 10.72 -3.08 -2.80
N TRP A 83 11.06 -1.79 -2.78
CA TRP A 83 11.48 -1.07 -3.98
C TRP A 83 12.66 -1.72 -4.72
N ASP A 84 13.69 -2.12 -3.98
CA ASP A 84 14.88 -2.79 -4.55
C ASP A 84 14.70 -4.31 -4.69
N HIS A 85 13.68 -4.89 -4.06
CA HIS A 85 13.41 -6.32 -4.06
C HIS A 85 11.91 -6.57 -4.30
N PRO A 86 11.42 -6.39 -5.54
CA PRO A 86 10.00 -6.49 -5.85
C PRO A 86 9.36 -7.81 -5.46
N THR A 87 8.15 -7.75 -4.88
CA THR A 87 7.33 -8.90 -4.45
C THR A 87 6.03 -9.01 -5.26
N SER A 88 6.04 -8.51 -6.49
CA SER A 88 4.87 -8.45 -7.38
C SER A 88 4.30 -9.82 -7.77
N ASP A 89 5.11 -10.88 -7.72
CA ASP A 89 4.67 -12.25 -7.96
C ASP A 89 4.72 -13.07 -6.67
N VAL A 90 3.55 -13.30 -6.08
CA VAL A 90 3.40 -14.16 -4.88
C VAL A 90 3.82 -15.61 -5.13
N ARG A 91 3.90 -16.04 -6.40
CA ARG A 91 4.42 -17.38 -6.77
C ARG A 91 5.93 -17.47 -6.64
N SER A 92 6.62 -16.33 -6.52
CA SER A 92 8.07 -16.30 -6.23
C SER A 92 8.42 -16.89 -4.86
N GLY A 93 7.40 -17.22 -4.06
CA GLY A 93 7.54 -17.86 -2.77
C GLY A 93 7.73 -16.90 -1.59
N ARG A 94 7.67 -15.58 -1.81
CA ARG A 94 7.77 -14.57 -0.74
C ARG A 94 6.66 -13.52 -0.89
N ILE A 95 6.19 -12.99 0.24
CA ILE A 95 5.15 -11.97 0.30
C ILE A 95 5.42 -10.98 1.43
N ASP A 96 5.12 -9.71 1.20
CA ASP A 96 5.08 -8.68 2.23
C ASP A 96 3.75 -8.74 2.98
N LEU A 97 3.83 -8.92 4.29
CA LEU A 97 2.67 -8.96 5.18
C LEU A 97 2.66 -7.74 6.10
N ALA A 98 1.52 -7.06 6.15
CA ALA A 98 1.24 -6.10 7.20
C ALA A 98 1.02 -6.86 8.52
N GLY A 99 1.96 -6.75 9.45
CA GLY A 99 1.92 -7.45 10.73
C GLY A 99 1.20 -6.65 11.82
N ALA A 100 1.33 -5.33 11.83
CA ALA A 100 0.68 -4.43 12.78
C ALA A 100 0.58 -3.01 12.23
N ILE A 101 -0.48 -2.32 12.63
CA ILE A 101 -0.67 -0.89 12.40
C ILE A 101 -1.02 -0.25 13.74
N GLU A 102 -0.29 0.78 14.12
CA GLU A 102 -0.46 1.44 15.42
C GLU A 102 -0.55 2.95 15.28
N ARG A 103 -1.33 3.56 16.17
CA ARG A 103 -1.49 5.01 16.26
C ARG A 103 -1.95 5.64 14.94
N VAL A 104 -3.00 5.07 14.36
CA VAL A 104 -3.71 5.68 13.22
C VAL A 104 -4.61 6.79 13.74
N ARG A 105 -4.50 7.97 13.16
CA ARG A 105 -5.38 9.11 13.43
C ARG A 105 -5.96 9.64 12.13
N PHE A 106 -7.29 9.69 12.04
CA PHE A 106 -8.01 10.35 10.96
C PHE A 106 -8.35 11.76 11.41
N LEU A 107 -7.89 12.76 10.68
CA LEU A 107 -8.00 14.17 11.08
C LEU A 107 -9.11 14.89 10.32
N ARG A 108 -9.36 14.51 9.08
CA ARG A 108 -10.37 15.12 8.21
C ARG A 108 -10.94 14.10 7.24
N PRO A 109 -12.22 14.25 6.83
CA PRO A 109 -12.80 13.42 5.78
C PRO A 109 -12.16 13.71 4.42
N VAL A 110 -12.04 12.66 3.62
CA VAL A 110 -11.61 12.71 2.22
C VAL A 110 -12.84 12.44 1.34
N ARG A 111 -12.93 13.07 0.18
CA ARG A 111 -14.06 12.91 -0.75
C ARG A 111 -13.58 12.78 -2.19
N PRO A 112 -14.44 12.29 -3.11
CA PRO A 112 -14.13 12.27 -4.54
C PRO A 112 -13.70 13.65 -5.05
N GLY A 113 -12.72 13.66 -5.94
CA GLY A 113 -12.04 14.86 -6.42
C GLY A 113 -10.77 15.21 -5.64
N SER A 114 -10.53 14.56 -4.49
CA SER A 114 -9.27 14.70 -3.75
C SER A 114 -8.13 13.93 -4.42
N VAL A 115 -6.92 14.47 -4.31
CA VAL A 115 -5.67 13.74 -4.58
C VAL A 115 -4.97 13.53 -3.24
N LEU A 116 -4.83 12.27 -2.86
CA LEU A 116 -4.06 11.87 -1.70
C LEU A 116 -2.58 11.93 -2.03
N GLU A 117 -1.80 12.56 -1.17
CA GLU A 117 -0.35 12.55 -1.19
C GLU A 117 0.11 11.75 0.04
N HIS A 118 0.55 10.52 -0.18
CA HIS A 118 1.10 9.66 0.87
C HIS A 118 2.57 9.97 1.05
N ARG A 119 2.98 10.25 2.28
CA ARG A 119 4.37 10.39 2.69
C ARG A 119 4.72 9.29 3.65
N VAL A 120 5.67 8.47 3.26
CA VAL A 120 6.13 7.30 4.02
C VAL A 120 7.60 7.49 4.36
N ARG A 121 7.97 7.20 5.59
CA ARG A 121 9.37 7.17 6.02
C ARG A 121 9.71 5.85 6.69
N MET A 122 10.92 5.36 6.45
CA MET A 122 11.47 4.23 7.18
C MET A 122 11.85 4.69 8.60
N VAL A 123 11.33 4.01 9.61
CA VAL A 123 11.70 4.23 11.02
C VAL A 123 12.84 3.29 11.37
N ARG A 124 12.71 2.02 10.98
CA ARG A 124 13.71 0.98 11.26
C ARG A 124 13.52 -0.20 10.31
N ALA A 125 14.63 -0.82 9.90
CA ALA A 125 14.63 -2.10 9.21
C ALA A 125 15.54 -3.07 9.97
N VAL A 126 15.07 -4.31 10.20
CA VAL A 126 15.83 -5.38 10.87
C VAL A 126 15.50 -6.70 10.20
N GLY A 127 16.49 -7.28 9.52
CA GLY A 127 16.28 -8.48 8.71
C GLY A 127 15.16 -8.27 7.71
N ASP A 128 14.20 -9.17 7.69
CA ASP A 128 13.04 -9.15 6.79
C ASP A 128 11.84 -8.33 7.33
N THR A 129 12.06 -7.46 8.32
CA THR A 129 11.00 -6.65 8.94
C THR A 129 11.34 -5.17 8.84
N ALA A 130 10.40 -4.38 8.37
CA ALA A 130 10.48 -2.93 8.32
C ALA A 130 9.38 -2.30 9.20
N ILE A 131 9.74 -1.24 9.91
CA ILE A 131 8.82 -0.36 10.65
C ILE A 131 8.80 0.97 9.92
N LEU A 132 7.63 1.37 9.49
CA LEU A 132 7.39 2.59 8.73
C LEU A 132 6.42 3.50 9.48
N ALA A 133 6.43 4.78 9.16
CA ALA A 133 5.50 5.76 9.68
C ALA A 133 5.26 6.84 8.63
N GLY A 134 4.23 7.66 8.81
CA GLY A 134 4.01 8.79 7.93
C GLY A 134 2.61 9.34 7.99
N GLU A 135 2.22 9.99 6.90
CA GLU A 135 0.98 10.73 6.82
C GLU A 135 0.39 10.70 5.41
N THR A 136 -0.87 11.10 5.31
CA THR A 136 -1.54 11.38 4.04
C THR A 136 -2.04 12.81 4.06
N LEU A 137 -1.79 13.54 2.97
CA LEU A 137 -2.22 14.91 2.79
C LEU A 137 -3.22 15.03 1.63
N VAL A 138 -4.08 16.06 1.70
CA VAL A 138 -4.92 16.54 0.60
C VAL A 138 -4.75 18.06 0.52
N GLY A 139 -4.29 18.56 -0.62
CA GLY A 139 -4.07 20.00 -0.79
C GLY A 139 -3.04 20.59 0.19
N GLY A 140 -2.09 19.81 0.68
CA GLY A 140 -1.08 20.21 1.67
C GLY A 140 -1.52 20.10 3.13
N GLU A 141 -2.78 19.71 3.41
CA GLU A 141 -3.29 19.53 4.77
C GLU A 141 -3.32 18.04 5.13
N THR A 142 -2.81 17.68 6.31
CA THR A 142 -2.78 16.29 6.79
C THR A 142 -4.20 15.82 7.11
N VAL A 143 -4.61 14.71 6.49
CA VAL A 143 -5.93 14.06 6.68
C VAL A 143 -5.83 12.77 7.49
N MET A 144 -4.67 12.10 7.46
CA MET A 144 -4.38 10.89 8.24
C MET A 144 -2.93 10.83 8.66
N GLU A 145 -2.68 10.30 9.85
CA GLU A 145 -1.34 9.98 10.35
C GLU A 145 -1.26 8.51 10.75
N ILE A 146 -0.10 7.89 10.52
CA ILE A 146 0.23 6.53 10.96
C ILE A 146 1.54 6.57 11.73
N GLY A 147 1.48 6.22 13.02
CA GLY A 147 2.65 6.23 13.90
C GLY A 147 3.59 5.07 13.66
N HIS A 148 3.05 3.84 13.50
CA HIS A 148 3.83 2.66 13.15
C HIS A 148 3.04 1.75 12.22
N PHE A 149 3.71 1.25 11.20
CA PHE A 149 3.24 0.23 10.29
C PHE A 149 4.36 -0.80 10.14
N VAL A 150 4.09 -2.03 10.54
CA VAL A 150 5.06 -3.12 10.49
C VAL A 150 4.83 -3.96 9.25
N VAL A 151 5.81 -4.05 8.38
CA VAL A 151 5.82 -4.93 7.20
C VAL A 151 6.86 -6.01 7.42
N ALA A 152 6.49 -7.26 7.16
CA ALA A 152 7.40 -8.38 7.25
C ALA A 152 7.37 -9.20 5.95
N LEU A 153 8.53 -9.38 5.33
CA LEU A 153 8.68 -10.26 4.19
C LEU A 153 8.74 -11.71 4.68
N ARG A 154 7.78 -12.54 4.23
CA ARG A 154 7.67 -13.94 4.67
C ARG A 154 7.64 -14.91 3.49
N PRO A 155 8.21 -16.12 3.64
CA PRO A 155 7.98 -17.20 2.70
C PRO A 155 6.48 -17.55 2.64
N VAL A 156 5.94 -17.74 1.44
CA VAL A 156 4.53 -18.17 1.28
C VAL A 156 4.30 -19.53 1.93
N ALA A 157 5.31 -20.40 1.93
CA ALA A 157 5.26 -21.71 2.59
C ALA A 157 4.94 -21.64 4.08
N ASP A 158 5.34 -20.56 4.77
CA ASP A 158 5.08 -20.37 6.20
C ASP A 158 3.61 -19.99 6.48
N LEU A 159 2.87 -19.62 5.43
CA LEU A 159 1.47 -19.17 5.55
C LEU A 159 0.46 -20.28 5.27
N VAL A 160 0.90 -21.40 4.68
CA VAL A 160 0.03 -22.53 4.34
C VAL A 160 0.08 -23.55 5.46
N PRO A 161 -0.95 -23.72 6.31
CA PRO A 161 -0.99 -24.74 7.33
C PRO A 161 -0.86 -26.14 6.68
N GLY A 162 0.24 -26.87 6.95
CA GLY A 162 0.42 -28.26 6.53
C GLY A 162 1.02 -28.48 5.15
N GLY A 163 1.58 -27.46 4.52
CA GLY A 163 2.30 -27.57 3.24
C GLY A 163 3.69 -28.22 3.40
N THR A 164 3.77 -29.54 3.52
CA THR A 164 5.02 -30.24 3.24
C THR A 164 5.33 -30.10 1.76
N VAL A 165 6.33 -29.31 1.40
CA VAL A 165 6.93 -29.34 0.07
C VAL A 165 7.56 -30.72 -0.11
N SER A 166 6.88 -31.62 -0.81
CA SER A 166 7.45 -32.85 -1.30
C SER A 166 8.52 -32.47 -2.34
N THR A 167 9.76 -32.46 -1.91
CA THR A 167 10.91 -32.55 -2.82
C THR A 167 10.90 -33.96 -3.41
N GLY A 168 10.23 -34.11 -4.55
CA GLY A 168 10.32 -35.32 -5.36
C GLY A 168 11.74 -35.47 -5.88
N THR A 169 12.58 -36.23 -5.14
CA THR A 169 13.77 -36.86 -5.67
C THR A 169 13.29 -37.97 -6.58
N ASP A 170 13.20 -37.66 -7.88
CA ASP A 170 13.09 -38.71 -8.90
C ASP A 170 14.44 -39.44 -8.97
N GLY A 171 14.51 -40.58 -8.25
CA GLY A 171 15.61 -41.51 -8.28
C GLY A 171 15.47 -42.43 -9.46
N GLY A 172 16.41 -42.35 -10.38
CA GLY A 172 16.47 -43.13 -11.60
C GLY A 172 16.43 -44.67 -11.41
N ARG A 173 15.89 -45.29 -12.40
CA ARG A 173 16.34 -46.56 -13.01
C ARG A 173 15.96 -46.56 -14.49
#